data_c309bde3be885aba86bd9140b41d5f7a
#
_entry.id   c309bde3be885aba86bd9140b41d5f7a
#
_cell.length_a   1.000
_cell.length_b   1.000
_cell.length_c   1.000
_cell.angle_alpha   90.00
_cell.angle_beta   90.00
_cell.angle_gamma   90.00
#
_symmetry.space_group_name_H-M   'P 1'
#
loop_
_entity.id
_entity.type
_entity.pdbx_description
1 polymer ?
#
loop_
_entity_poly.entity_id
_entity_poly.type
_entity_poly.pdbx_seq_one_letter_code
_entity_poly.pdbx_strand_id
1 'polypeptide(L)'
;MKKKLMALGMAAVLAFGAAGCGGGTDAKTDDTALEDFNIVLDWYPNAIHSFLYVAQEKGYFADEGLNLVINFPANTNDGISMPAAGKADIGIYYLQDAIQTAVEENVPIVSVGAVTQ
;
A
#
# COMPACT_ATOMS: atom_id res chain seq x y z
N MET A 1 -50.41 -39.68 13.31
CA MET A 1 -51.81 -39.30 12.98
C MET A 1 -51.86 -37.83 12.59
N LYS A 2 -52.32 -37.62 11.37
CA LYS A 2 -53.13 -36.49 10.88
C LYS A 2 -52.45 -35.10 10.90
N LYS A 3 -52.03 -34.58 9.75
CA LYS A 3 -52.88 -33.83 8.78
C LYS A 3 -52.99 -32.38 9.23
N LYS A 4 -52.81 -31.37 8.50
CA LYS A 4 -53.00 -30.89 7.12
C LYS A 4 -52.66 -29.42 7.15
N LEU A 5 -51.92 -28.88 6.22
CA LEU A 5 -52.35 -28.25 4.98
C LEU A 5 -52.86 -26.81 5.07
N MET A 6 -52.36 -26.02 4.17
CA MET A 6 -52.98 -24.84 3.53
C MET A 6 -52.81 -23.52 4.25
N ALA A 7 -52.56 -22.39 3.63
CA ALA A 7 -52.56 -21.96 2.23
C ALA A 7 -51.85 -20.61 2.16
N LEU A 8 -51.08 -20.39 1.15
CA LEU A 8 -51.38 -19.48 0.04
C LEU A 8 -51.86 -18.07 0.42
N GLY A 9 -51.04 -17.09 0.24
CA GLY A 9 -51.37 -15.68 0.31
C GLY A 9 -50.35 -14.88 -0.48
N MET A 10 -50.56 -14.86 -1.80
CA MET A 10 -49.85 -14.03 -2.80
C MET A 10 -50.39 -12.61 -2.68
N ALA A 11 -49.53 -11.65 -2.45
CA ALA A 11 -49.83 -10.26 -2.73
C ALA A 11 -48.55 -9.56 -3.22
N ALA A 12 -48.45 -9.46 -4.53
CA ALA A 12 -47.57 -8.53 -5.22
C ALA A 12 -48.08 -7.11 -5.01
N VAL A 13 -47.24 -6.23 -4.52
CA VAL A 13 -47.43 -4.80 -4.66
C VAL A 13 -46.17 -4.20 -5.31
N LEU A 14 -46.32 -3.99 -6.61
CA LEU A 14 -45.52 -3.07 -7.38
C LEU A 14 -45.86 -1.65 -6.94
N ALA A 15 -44.90 -0.93 -6.41
CA ALA A 15 -44.97 0.52 -6.33
C ALA A 15 -43.72 1.11 -7.00
N PHE A 16 -43.96 1.61 -8.19
CA PHE A 16 -43.13 2.58 -8.91
C PHE A 16 -42.92 3.82 -8.03
N GLY A 17 -41.69 4.25 -7.89
CA GLY A 17 -41.36 5.47 -7.15
C GLY A 17 -40.04 6.06 -7.60
N ALA A 18 -40.11 6.82 -8.68
CA ALA A 18 -39.39 8.06 -8.96
C ALA A 18 -37.86 8.12 -8.86
N ALA A 19 -37.27 8.34 -10.01
CA ALA A 19 -35.96 8.91 -10.25
C ALA A 19 -35.67 10.09 -9.32
N GLY A 20 -34.58 10.00 -8.57
CA GLY A 20 -33.91 11.09 -7.89
C GLY A 20 -32.44 11.06 -8.27
N CYS A 21 -32.08 11.78 -9.34
CA CYS A 21 -30.70 12.19 -9.57
C CYS A 21 -30.29 13.15 -8.47
N GLY A 22 -29.54 12.66 -7.50
CA GLY A 22 -28.81 13.46 -6.57
C GLY A 22 -27.35 13.00 -6.63
N GLY A 23 -26.49 13.77 -7.29
CA GLY A 23 -25.06 13.55 -7.28
C GLY A 23 -24.54 13.70 -5.84
N GLY A 24 -24.46 12.59 -5.16
CA GLY A 24 -23.67 12.44 -3.95
C GLY A 24 -22.37 11.77 -4.39
N THR A 25 -21.28 12.48 -4.26
CA THR A 25 -19.96 11.88 -4.18
C THR A 25 -20.00 10.93 -2.99
N ASP A 26 -20.30 9.68 -3.26
CA ASP A 26 -20.05 8.61 -2.30
C ASP A 26 -18.52 8.56 -2.10
N ALA A 27 -18.07 9.30 -1.10
CA ALA A 27 -16.81 8.98 -0.48
C ALA A 27 -16.97 7.55 0.04
N LYS A 28 -16.49 6.58 -0.72
CA LYS A 28 -16.21 5.26 -0.18
C LYS A 28 -15.25 5.47 0.96
N THR A 29 -15.75 5.50 2.17
CA THR A 29 -14.97 5.09 3.33
C THR A 29 -14.78 3.58 3.18
N ASP A 30 -13.81 3.22 2.35
CA ASP A 30 -13.28 1.86 2.34
C ASP A 30 -12.49 1.76 3.65
N ASP A 31 -13.10 1.10 4.63
CA ASP A 31 -12.49 0.79 5.93
C ASP A 31 -11.51 -0.39 5.77
N THR A 32 -10.78 -0.41 4.66
CA THR A 32 -9.64 -1.29 4.45
C THR A 32 -8.48 -0.70 5.23
N ALA A 33 -8.05 -1.39 6.27
CA ALA A 33 -6.83 -1.03 6.98
C ALA A 33 -5.68 -0.92 5.96
N LEU A 34 -4.94 0.21 6.00
CA LEU A 34 -3.78 0.41 5.13
C LEU A 34 -2.73 -0.67 5.42
N GLU A 35 -2.08 -1.16 4.38
CA GLU A 35 -0.97 -2.10 4.50
C GLU A 35 0.33 -1.34 4.81
N ASP A 36 1.08 -1.80 5.82
CA ASP A 36 2.37 -1.20 6.15
C ASP A 36 3.37 -1.43 5.02
N PHE A 37 3.92 -0.33 4.49
CA PHE A 37 4.94 -0.32 3.46
C PHE A 37 6.24 0.23 4.03
N ASN A 38 7.20 -0.66 4.26
CA ASN A 38 8.43 -0.38 4.98
C ASN A 38 9.54 0.03 4.03
N ILE A 39 9.99 1.29 4.14
CA ILE A 39 11.16 1.79 3.41
C ILE A 39 12.31 1.96 4.39
N VAL A 40 13.52 1.51 4.03
CA VAL A 40 14.75 1.82 4.76
C VAL A 40 15.59 2.83 3.96
N LEU A 41 16.01 3.90 4.62
CA LEU A 41 16.83 4.95 4.01
C LEU A 41 18.31 4.52 3.94
N ASP A 42 19.08 5.17 3.08
CA ASP A 42 20.55 5.01 2.99
C ASP A 42 21.28 5.67 4.16
N TRP A 43 20.67 6.70 4.74
CA TRP A 43 21.21 7.52 5.81
C TRP A 43 20.09 8.15 6.65
N TYR A 44 20.47 9.02 7.61
CA TYR A 44 19.48 9.86 8.30
C TYR A 44 18.73 10.77 7.33
N PRO A 45 17.47 11.14 7.64
CA PRO A 45 16.67 12.00 6.79
C PRO A 45 17.39 13.28 6.38
N ASN A 46 17.37 13.54 5.09
CA ASN A 46 17.96 14.74 4.50
C ASN A 46 17.16 15.17 3.25
N ALA A 47 17.64 16.17 2.54
CA ALA A 47 16.91 16.75 1.40
C ALA A 47 16.61 15.77 0.26
N ILE A 48 17.44 14.73 0.09
CA ILE A 48 17.24 13.70 -0.96
C ILE A 48 15.96 12.90 -0.68
N HIS A 49 15.60 12.71 0.58
CA HIS A 49 14.42 11.94 0.99
C HIS A 49 13.12 12.76 1.01
N SER A 50 13.16 14.06 0.70
CA SER A 50 11.99 14.96 0.79
C SER A 50 10.79 14.45 -0.01
N PHE A 51 11.00 13.76 -1.13
CA PHE A 51 9.92 13.20 -1.94
C PHE A 51 9.06 12.20 -1.18
N LEU A 52 9.63 11.38 -0.28
CA LEU A 52 8.88 10.44 0.55
C LEU A 52 7.97 11.16 1.52
N TYR A 53 8.51 12.15 2.23
CA TYR A 53 7.74 12.93 3.22
C TYR A 53 6.65 13.77 2.57
N VAL A 54 6.93 14.35 1.39
CA VAL A 54 5.91 15.09 0.62
C VAL A 54 4.82 14.16 0.12
N ALA A 55 5.16 12.98 -0.37
CA ALA A 55 4.19 12.00 -0.82
C ALA A 55 3.31 11.49 0.34
N GLN A 56 3.91 11.25 1.50
CA GLN A 56 3.20 10.86 2.72
C GLN A 56 2.24 11.96 3.19
N GLU A 57 2.70 13.20 3.29
CA GLU A 57 1.90 14.35 3.72
C GLU A 57 0.73 14.64 2.77
N LYS A 58 0.92 14.39 1.48
CA LYS A 58 -0.12 14.55 0.47
C LYS A 58 -1.08 13.37 0.36
N GLY A 59 -0.85 12.30 1.13
CA GLY A 59 -1.70 11.12 1.16
C GLY A 59 -1.53 10.17 -0.03
N TYR A 60 -0.52 10.35 -0.87
CA TYR A 60 -0.34 9.52 -2.07
C TYR A 60 -0.15 8.03 -1.77
N PHE A 61 0.49 7.69 -0.65
CA PHE A 61 0.60 6.31 -0.20
C PHE A 61 -0.76 5.77 0.28
N ALA A 62 -1.50 6.57 1.04
CA ALA A 62 -2.81 6.18 1.53
C ALA A 62 -3.83 5.99 0.39
N ASP A 63 -3.74 6.79 -0.68
CA ASP A 63 -4.57 6.64 -1.88
C ASP A 63 -4.34 5.27 -2.57
N GLU A 64 -3.14 4.71 -2.42
CA GLU A 64 -2.76 3.38 -2.92
C GLU A 64 -2.97 2.26 -1.87
N GLY A 65 -3.60 2.57 -0.74
CA GLY A 65 -3.86 1.60 0.33
C GLY A 65 -2.65 1.30 1.22
N LEU A 66 -1.61 2.14 1.17
CA LEU A 66 -0.35 1.94 1.89
C LEU A 66 -0.19 2.88 3.07
N ASN A 67 0.32 2.36 4.18
CA ASN A 67 0.84 3.13 5.31
C ASN A 67 2.36 3.16 5.23
N LEU A 68 2.93 4.29 4.82
CA LEU A 68 4.39 4.42 4.68
C LEU A 68 5.07 4.43 6.05
N VAL A 69 5.96 3.45 6.26
CA VAL A 69 6.83 3.33 7.45
C VAL A 69 8.27 3.58 7.04
N ILE A 70 8.83 4.71 7.46
CA ILE A 70 10.20 5.10 7.11
C ILE A 70 11.14 4.64 8.22
N ASN A 71 12.06 3.74 7.88
CA ASN A 71 13.07 3.20 8.79
C ASN A 71 14.44 3.84 8.52
N PHE A 72 15.19 4.07 9.60
CA PHE A 72 16.54 4.59 9.50
C PHE A 72 17.55 3.43 9.59
N PRO A 73 18.64 3.49 8.82
CA PRO A 73 19.63 2.43 8.87
C PRO A 73 20.36 2.43 10.24
N ALA A 74 20.54 1.25 10.79
CA ALA A 74 21.40 1.03 11.96
C ALA A 74 22.83 0.71 11.52
N ASN A 75 22.98 0.15 10.29
CA ASN A 75 24.25 -0.18 9.67
C ASN A 75 24.29 0.37 8.24
N THR A 76 25.50 0.57 7.72
CA THR A 76 25.71 1.17 6.40
C THR A 76 25.08 0.38 5.25
N ASN A 77 24.89 -0.93 5.39
CA ASN A 77 24.34 -1.79 4.32
C ASN A 77 22.84 -2.10 4.49
N ASP A 78 22.17 -1.50 5.46
CA ASP A 78 20.77 -1.82 5.76
C ASP A 78 19.83 -1.54 4.58
N GLY A 79 20.15 -0.53 3.74
CA GLY A 79 19.42 -0.25 2.50
C GLY A 79 19.39 -1.40 1.48
N ILE A 80 20.34 -2.32 1.58
CA ILE A 80 20.38 -3.55 0.76
C ILE A 80 19.97 -4.77 1.57
N SER A 81 20.55 -4.92 2.77
CA SER A 81 20.40 -6.15 3.54
C SER A 81 18.99 -6.34 4.11
N MET A 82 18.29 -5.27 4.47
CA MET A 82 16.94 -5.37 5.01
C MET A 82 15.92 -5.81 3.94
N PRO A 83 15.87 -5.20 2.74
CA PRO A 83 15.02 -5.71 1.66
C PRO A 83 15.37 -7.13 1.25
N ALA A 84 16.65 -7.45 1.11
CA ALA A 84 17.11 -8.80 0.75
C ALA A 84 16.68 -9.86 1.78
N ALA A 85 16.58 -9.49 3.05
CA ALA A 85 16.13 -10.35 4.13
C ALA A 85 14.60 -10.34 4.36
N GLY A 86 13.84 -9.59 3.55
CA GLY A 86 12.39 -9.43 3.72
C GLY A 86 11.99 -8.64 4.98
N LYS A 87 12.88 -7.79 5.49
CA LYS A 87 12.64 -6.94 6.67
C LYS A 87 12.21 -5.52 6.31
N ALA A 88 12.30 -5.18 5.04
CA ALA A 88 11.77 -3.97 4.44
C ALA A 88 11.31 -4.29 3.03
N ASP A 89 10.37 -3.53 2.51
CA ASP A 89 9.84 -3.70 1.16
C ASP A 89 10.76 -3.05 0.13
N ILE A 90 11.31 -1.89 0.47
CA ILE A 90 12.26 -1.15 -0.37
C ILE A 90 13.40 -0.59 0.48
N GLY A 91 14.59 -0.53 -0.12
CA GLY A 91 15.73 0.21 0.41
C GLY A 91 16.15 1.31 -0.55
N ILE A 92 16.54 2.47 -0.01
CA ILE A 92 17.22 3.51 -0.76
C ILE A 92 18.71 3.28 -0.59
N TYR A 93 19.42 3.15 -1.72
CA TYR A 93 20.86 2.89 -1.67
C TYR A 93 21.56 3.33 -2.95
N TYR A 94 22.89 3.22 -2.98
CA TYR A 94 23.69 3.56 -4.13
C TYR A 94 23.68 2.46 -5.16
N LEU A 95 23.47 2.82 -6.43
CA LEU A 95 23.33 1.85 -7.52
C LEU A 95 24.61 0.99 -7.72
N GLN A 96 25.80 1.59 -7.61
CA GLN A 96 27.06 0.87 -7.77
C GLN A 96 27.21 -0.23 -6.71
N ASP A 97 26.89 0.06 -5.46
CA ASP A 97 27.01 -0.89 -4.37
C ASP A 97 25.93 -1.99 -4.46
N ALA A 98 24.73 -1.61 -4.90
CA ALA A 98 23.65 -2.57 -5.16
C ALA A 98 24.05 -3.56 -6.29
N ILE A 99 24.65 -3.08 -7.37
CA ILE A 99 25.15 -3.94 -8.45
C ILE A 99 26.25 -4.86 -7.94
N GLN A 100 27.22 -4.32 -7.21
CA GLN A 100 28.33 -5.09 -6.66
C GLN A 100 27.80 -6.21 -5.73
N THR A 101 26.96 -5.88 -4.79
CA THR A 101 26.37 -6.83 -3.84
C THR A 101 25.54 -7.91 -4.56
N ALA A 102 24.74 -7.52 -5.55
CA ALA A 102 23.94 -8.48 -6.31
C ALA A 102 24.81 -9.47 -7.10
N VAL A 103 25.93 -9.00 -7.68
CA VAL A 103 26.81 -9.82 -8.52
C VAL A 103 27.80 -10.65 -7.70
N GLU A 104 28.47 -10.03 -6.74
CA GLU A 104 29.55 -10.67 -5.98
C GLU A 104 29.03 -11.55 -4.83
N GLU A 105 27.95 -11.10 -4.18
CA GLU A 105 27.39 -11.78 -3.02
C GLU A 105 26.11 -12.59 -3.37
N ASN A 106 25.67 -12.52 -4.65
CA ASN A 106 24.45 -13.19 -5.14
C ASN A 106 23.21 -12.85 -4.31
N VAL A 107 23.10 -11.57 -3.89
CA VAL A 107 21.95 -11.09 -3.12
C VAL A 107 20.76 -10.86 -4.04
N PRO A 108 19.56 -11.37 -3.73
CA PRO A 108 18.37 -11.30 -4.59
C PRO A 108 17.67 -9.93 -4.48
N ILE A 109 18.26 -8.90 -5.06
CA ILE A 109 17.70 -7.55 -5.13
C ILE A 109 17.52 -7.09 -6.57
N VAL A 110 16.58 -6.17 -6.78
CA VAL A 110 16.34 -5.51 -8.06
C VAL A 110 16.21 -4.01 -7.85
N SER A 111 16.74 -3.22 -8.78
CA SER A 111 16.51 -1.78 -8.79
C SER A 111 15.18 -1.49 -9.47
N VAL A 112 14.29 -0.79 -8.76
CA VAL A 112 12.95 -0.42 -9.25
C VAL A 112 12.87 1.03 -9.73
N GLY A 113 13.87 1.86 -9.42
CA GLY A 113 13.91 3.26 -9.83
C GLY A 113 15.17 3.97 -9.39
N ALA A 114 15.36 5.19 -9.87
CA ALA A 114 16.43 6.08 -9.47
C ALA A 114 15.83 7.38 -8.90
N VAL A 115 16.33 7.81 -7.76
CA VAL A 115 15.91 9.06 -7.11
C VAL A 115 16.68 10.24 -7.68
N THR A 116 17.97 10.05 -7.90
CA THR A 116 18.86 11.04 -8.50
C THR A 116 19.78 10.37 -9.52
N GLN A 117 20.16 11.14 -10.53
CA GLN A 117 21.12 10.74 -11.59
C GLN A 117 22.25 11.74 -11.64
#